data_4013daf6ad3d258f9ffb9723e8ff2eb4
#
_entry.id   4013daf6ad3d258f9ffb9723e8ff2eb4
#
_cell.length_a   1.000
_cell.length_b   1.000
_cell.length_c   1.000
_cell.angle_alpha   90.00
_cell.angle_beta   90.00
_cell.angle_gamma   90.00
#
_symmetry.space_group_name_H-M   'P 1'
#
loop_
_entity.id
_entity.type
_entity.pdbx_description
1 polymer ?
#
loop_
_entity_poly.entity_id
_entity_poly.type
_entity_poly.pdbx_seq_one_letter_code
_entity_poly.pdbx_strand_id
1 'polypeptide(L)'
;MLNLWPLAFGFVLSTLIAWGGYKKRSLSRSGVAGAIILGTLIFGLGGWIWGLLLIAFFVSSSFLSRYKEAEKEGLAEKFAKGHQRDLGQALANGGWGAVLAVLYFLRPDPLLFAAFVGAMATVNADTWGTEVGVLSPTMPRLVTNGQPVPVGTSGGVTSLGTLAALAGGLFIGLVAFVLRLVKSLWQTGQWTWADLWLLLFAGLGGLAGCFFDSLLGATVQGIYYCEGCQKETESQVHRCGRETRLRRGWRWLNNDAVNFISSAVGGVIAALLGWLIL
;
A
#
# COMPACT_ATOMS: atom_id res chain seq x y z
N MET A 1 19.93 18.48 21.27
CA MET A 1 20.72 17.80 20.22
C MET A 1 19.84 16.72 19.60
N LEU A 2 19.71 16.69 18.28
CA LEU A 2 19.02 15.60 17.58
C LEU A 2 19.76 14.29 17.88
N ASN A 3 19.06 13.32 18.48
CA ASN A 3 19.62 11.99 18.65
C ASN A 3 19.60 11.28 17.28
N LEU A 4 20.77 11.18 16.64
CA LEU A 4 20.89 10.59 15.29
C LEU A 4 20.91 9.05 15.29
N TRP A 5 21.03 8.42 16.47
CA TRP A 5 21.09 6.96 16.59
C TRP A 5 19.88 6.24 15.97
N PRO A 6 18.61 6.68 16.17
CA PRO A 6 17.47 6.02 15.55
C PRO A 6 17.52 6.09 14.01
N LEU A 7 17.97 7.22 13.45
CA LEU A 7 18.15 7.36 11.99
C LEU A 7 19.26 6.45 11.46
N ALA A 8 20.40 6.37 12.15
CA ALA A 8 21.49 5.50 11.77
C ALA A 8 21.08 4.01 11.83
N PHE A 9 20.37 3.62 12.90
CA PHE A 9 19.82 2.27 13.03
C PHE A 9 18.79 1.97 11.95
N GLY A 10 17.85 2.91 11.70
CA GLY A 10 16.87 2.82 10.63
C GLY A 10 17.52 2.67 9.25
N PHE A 11 18.61 3.41 8.98
CA PHE A 11 19.37 3.31 7.73
C PHE A 11 20.00 1.92 7.55
N VAL A 12 20.68 1.41 8.56
CA VAL A 12 21.31 0.08 8.51
C VAL A 12 20.26 -1.01 8.29
N LEU A 13 19.19 -0.99 9.10
CA LEU A 13 18.12 -1.98 9.01
C LEU A 13 17.43 -1.94 7.64
N SER A 14 17.06 -0.74 7.17
CA SER A 14 16.42 -0.56 5.87
C SER A 14 17.31 -1.00 4.71
N THR A 15 18.63 -0.77 4.82
CA THR A 15 19.61 -1.23 3.83
C THR A 15 19.65 -2.77 3.77
N LEU A 16 19.69 -3.44 4.92
CA LEU A 16 19.70 -4.91 4.99
C LEU A 16 18.41 -5.51 4.40
N ILE A 17 17.26 -4.94 4.75
CA ILE A 17 15.95 -5.40 4.24
C ILE A 17 15.84 -5.14 2.74
N ALA A 18 16.24 -3.95 2.27
CA ALA A 18 16.20 -3.60 0.86
C ALA A 18 17.15 -4.50 0.03
N TRP A 19 18.33 -4.82 0.55
CA TRP A 19 19.24 -5.76 -0.07
C TRP A 19 18.62 -7.18 -0.16
N GLY A 20 17.98 -7.66 0.91
CA GLY A 20 17.24 -8.92 0.90
C GLY A 20 16.09 -8.91 -0.12
N GLY A 21 15.33 -7.82 -0.20
CA GLY A 21 14.27 -7.61 -1.19
C GLY A 21 14.80 -7.60 -2.63
N TYR A 22 15.96 -6.99 -2.86
CA TYR A 22 16.63 -7.01 -4.15
C TYR A 22 17.08 -8.43 -4.55
N LYS A 23 17.74 -9.15 -3.65
CA LYS A 23 18.16 -10.54 -3.88
C LYS A 23 16.97 -11.45 -4.21
N LYS A 24 15.84 -11.22 -3.55
CA LYS A 24 14.58 -11.95 -3.81
C LYS A 24 13.78 -11.40 -4.98
N ARG A 25 14.32 -10.46 -5.78
CA ARG A 25 13.63 -9.84 -6.92
C ARG A 25 12.27 -9.19 -6.56
N SER A 26 12.09 -8.75 -5.31
CA SER A 26 10.92 -7.96 -4.89
C SER A 26 11.13 -6.46 -5.11
N LEU A 27 12.39 -6.00 -5.17
CA LEU A 27 12.78 -4.61 -5.43
C LEU A 27 13.69 -4.53 -6.65
N SER A 28 13.47 -3.51 -7.46
CA SER A 28 14.41 -3.07 -8.50
C SER A 28 15.55 -2.26 -7.88
N ARG A 29 16.57 -1.88 -8.66
CA ARG A 29 17.66 -1.01 -8.17
C ARG A 29 17.14 0.32 -7.64
N SER A 30 16.19 0.95 -8.33
CA SER A 30 15.57 2.20 -7.86
C SER A 30 14.65 1.98 -6.66
N GLY A 31 13.98 0.82 -6.58
CA GLY A 31 13.18 0.40 -5.42
C GLY A 31 14.00 0.23 -4.15
N VAL A 32 15.25 -0.24 -4.26
CA VAL A 32 16.20 -0.29 -3.13
C VAL A 32 16.43 1.10 -2.56
N ALA A 33 16.70 2.09 -3.40
CA ALA A 33 16.90 3.47 -2.94
C ALA A 33 15.65 4.00 -2.22
N GLY A 34 14.46 3.78 -2.79
CA GLY A 34 13.18 4.14 -2.18
C GLY A 34 12.98 3.48 -0.81
N ALA A 35 13.22 2.17 -0.72
CA ALA A 35 13.08 1.41 0.52
C ALA A 35 14.05 1.89 1.61
N ILE A 36 15.30 2.23 1.27
CA ILE A 36 16.28 2.78 2.20
C ILE A 36 15.83 4.15 2.70
N ILE A 37 15.44 5.07 1.81
CA ILE A 37 15.01 6.42 2.18
C ILE A 37 13.78 6.35 3.10
N LEU A 38 12.72 5.68 2.64
CA LEU A 38 11.46 5.59 3.38
C LEU A 38 11.63 4.85 4.71
N GLY A 39 12.32 3.72 4.69
CA GLY A 39 12.57 2.95 5.89
C GLY A 39 13.40 3.71 6.92
N THR A 40 14.42 4.45 6.48
CA THR A 40 15.23 5.32 7.37
C THR A 40 14.38 6.40 8.03
N LEU A 41 13.54 7.09 7.26
CA LEU A 41 12.67 8.14 7.79
C LEU A 41 11.58 7.58 8.72
N ILE A 42 10.88 6.55 8.28
CA ILE A 42 9.77 5.97 9.05
C ILE A 42 10.27 5.33 10.33
N PHE A 43 11.35 4.53 10.27
CA PHE A 43 11.93 3.90 11.45
C PHE A 43 12.61 4.91 12.37
N GLY A 44 13.41 5.82 11.78
CA GLY A 44 14.24 6.77 12.54
C GLY A 44 13.43 7.88 13.21
N LEU A 45 12.34 8.36 12.60
CA LEU A 45 11.52 9.46 13.09
C LEU A 45 10.22 8.98 13.76
N GLY A 46 9.58 7.95 13.22
CA GLY A 46 8.36 7.37 13.80
C GLY A 46 8.65 6.34 14.91
N GLY A 47 9.84 5.72 14.88
CA GLY A 47 10.26 4.69 15.82
C GLY A 47 9.98 3.26 15.33
N TRP A 48 10.41 2.29 16.14
CA TRP A 48 10.47 0.89 15.75
C TRP A 48 9.10 0.27 15.38
N ILE A 49 8.01 0.68 16.03
CA ILE A 49 6.65 0.19 15.69
C ILE A 49 6.27 0.60 14.27
N TRP A 50 6.53 1.85 13.89
CA TRP A 50 6.27 2.36 12.55
C TRP A 50 7.08 1.60 11.49
N GLY A 51 8.37 1.38 11.78
CA GLY A 51 9.25 0.61 10.90
C GLY A 51 8.80 -0.84 10.73
N LEU A 52 8.38 -1.51 11.82
CA LEU A 52 7.88 -2.89 11.75
C LEU A 52 6.55 -3.00 10.99
N LEU A 53 5.67 -1.99 11.05
CA LEU A 53 4.46 -1.94 10.24
C LEU A 53 4.78 -1.81 8.74
N LEU A 54 5.77 -0.98 8.37
CA LEU A 54 6.25 -0.91 6.99
C LEU A 54 6.82 -2.26 6.52
N ILE A 55 7.57 -2.96 7.38
CA ILE A 55 8.10 -4.29 7.10
C ILE A 55 6.97 -5.30 6.94
N ALA A 56 5.96 -5.29 7.81
CA ALA A 56 4.80 -6.17 7.75
C ALA A 56 4.06 -6.01 6.40
N PHE A 57 3.81 -4.77 5.98
CA PHE A 57 3.28 -4.48 4.65
C PHE A 57 4.19 -5.06 3.56
N PHE A 58 5.49 -4.74 3.56
CA PHE A 58 6.41 -5.14 2.50
C PHE A 58 6.50 -6.67 2.36
N VAL A 59 6.60 -7.38 3.49
CA VAL A 59 6.73 -8.85 3.49
C VAL A 59 5.45 -9.51 3.05
N SER A 60 4.29 -9.14 3.63
CA SER A 60 3.01 -9.75 3.31
C SER A 60 2.60 -9.50 1.86
N SER A 61 2.75 -8.28 1.38
CA SER A 61 2.49 -7.90 0.00
C SER A 61 3.42 -8.62 -0.99
N SER A 62 4.74 -8.73 -0.66
CA SER A 62 5.69 -9.45 -1.52
C SER A 62 5.43 -10.95 -1.57
N PHE A 63 4.91 -11.52 -0.49
CA PHE A 63 4.48 -12.92 -0.47
C PHE A 63 3.28 -13.14 -1.38
N LEU A 64 2.24 -12.31 -1.26
CA LEU A 64 1.03 -12.44 -2.09
C LEU A 64 1.28 -12.18 -3.57
N SER A 65 2.16 -11.23 -3.91
CA SER A 65 2.51 -10.96 -5.31
C SER A 65 3.14 -12.19 -6.00
N ARG A 66 3.80 -13.07 -5.24
CA ARG A 66 4.37 -14.33 -5.76
C ARG A 66 3.43 -15.50 -5.66
N TYR A 67 2.44 -15.43 -4.78
CA TYR A 67 1.48 -16.50 -4.63
C TYR A 67 0.71 -16.70 -5.94
N LYS A 68 0.79 -17.90 -6.47
CA LYS A 68 0.16 -18.29 -7.76
C LYS A 68 0.56 -17.39 -8.94
N GLU A 69 1.84 -17.00 -9.00
CA GLU A 69 2.37 -16.11 -10.04
C GLU A 69 2.05 -16.62 -11.45
N ALA A 70 2.18 -17.91 -11.70
CA ALA A 70 1.89 -18.53 -13.01
C ALA A 70 0.42 -18.33 -13.44
N GLU A 71 -0.54 -18.38 -12.51
CA GLU A 71 -1.96 -18.12 -12.81
C GLU A 71 -2.24 -16.67 -13.15
N LYS A 72 -1.37 -15.74 -12.70
CA LYS A 72 -1.47 -14.29 -12.89
C LYS A 72 -0.70 -13.77 -14.11
N GLU A 73 0.22 -14.55 -14.68
CA GLU A 73 1.09 -14.10 -15.80
C GLU A 73 0.31 -13.58 -17.00
N GLY A 74 -0.81 -14.21 -17.36
CA GLY A 74 -1.68 -13.76 -18.45
C GLY A 74 -2.32 -12.37 -18.24
N LEU A 75 -2.35 -11.87 -17.00
CA LEU A 75 -2.90 -10.57 -16.63
C LEU A 75 -1.83 -9.48 -16.53
N ALA A 76 -0.56 -9.87 -16.46
CA ALA A 76 0.57 -8.96 -16.27
C ALA A 76 0.71 -7.91 -17.41
N GLU A 77 0.13 -8.16 -18.58
CA GLU A 77 0.12 -7.21 -19.71
C GLU A 77 -0.75 -5.97 -19.46
N LYS A 78 -1.73 -6.05 -18.54
CA LYS A 78 -2.63 -4.93 -18.21
C LYS A 78 -2.00 -3.94 -17.24
N PHE A 79 -1.15 -4.43 -16.34
CA PHE A 79 -0.51 -3.59 -15.34
C PHE A 79 0.73 -2.87 -15.88
N ALA A 80 0.92 -1.62 -15.50
CA ALA A 80 2.06 -0.80 -15.93
C ALA A 80 3.41 -1.39 -15.50
N LYS A 81 3.44 -2.08 -14.36
CA LYS A 81 4.67 -2.53 -13.70
C LYS A 81 4.59 -4.01 -13.31
N GLY A 82 5.74 -4.67 -13.34
CA GLY A 82 5.87 -6.06 -12.89
C GLY A 82 5.96 -6.19 -11.36
N HIS A 83 6.28 -7.41 -10.89
CA HIS A 83 6.37 -7.73 -9.45
C HIS A 83 7.52 -7.04 -8.71
N GLN A 84 8.51 -6.49 -9.41
CA GLN A 84 9.63 -5.75 -8.80
C GLN A 84 9.24 -4.30 -8.57
N ARG A 85 9.07 -3.92 -7.30
CA ARG A 85 8.75 -2.53 -6.93
C ARG A 85 9.92 -1.60 -7.24
N ASP A 86 9.63 -0.51 -7.92
CA ASP A 86 10.56 0.58 -8.22
C ASP A 86 10.43 1.75 -7.21
N LEU A 87 11.19 2.83 -7.45
CA LEU A 87 11.15 4.03 -6.61
C LEU A 87 9.75 4.67 -6.58
N GLY A 88 9.07 4.75 -7.75
CA GLY A 88 7.73 5.32 -7.84
C GLY A 88 6.73 4.55 -6.97
N GLN A 89 6.72 3.22 -7.08
CA GLN A 89 5.87 2.37 -6.25
C GLN A 89 6.24 2.42 -4.76
N ALA A 90 7.54 2.53 -4.42
CA ALA A 90 7.96 2.71 -3.05
C ALA A 90 7.43 4.03 -2.46
N LEU A 91 7.57 5.14 -3.21
CA LEU A 91 7.05 6.45 -2.82
C LEU A 91 5.52 6.49 -2.78
N ALA A 92 4.85 5.85 -3.72
CA ALA A 92 3.39 5.75 -3.75
C ALA A 92 2.85 5.06 -2.49
N ASN A 93 3.49 3.97 -2.07
CA ASN A 93 3.00 3.14 -0.96
C ASN A 93 3.54 3.57 0.42
N GLY A 94 4.74 4.15 0.48
CA GLY A 94 5.38 4.54 1.75
C GLY A 94 5.51 6.03 1.98
N GLY A 95 5.22 6.87 0.98
CA GLY A 95 5.45 8.31 1.04
C GLY A 95 4.67 9.01 2.14
N TRP A 96 3.37 8.72 2.26
CA TRP A 96 2.57 9.25 3.38
C TRP A 96 3.05 8.76 4.72
N GLY A 97 3.51 7.52 4.81
CA GLY A 97 4.14 7.00 6.02
C GLY A 97 5.36 7.83 6.45
N ALA A 98 6.22 8.22 5.50
CA ALA A 98 7.36 9.08 5.78
C ALA A 98 6.94 10.51 6.17
N VAL A 99 5.97 11.11 5.47
CA VAL A 99 5.42 12.43 5.82
C VAL A 99 4.87 12.43 7.24
N LEU A 100 4.04 11.44 7.59
CA LEU A 100 3.45 11.31 8.92
C LEU A 100 4.51 11.07 9.99
N ALA A 101 5.57 10.30 9.70
CA ALA A 101 6.69 10.09 10.62
C ALA A 101 7.47 11.39 10.90
N VAL A 102 7.68 12.23 9.89
CA VAL A 102 8.26 13.58 10.06
C VAL A 102 7.36 14.44 10.92
N LEU A 103 6.06 14.50 10.64
CA LEU A 103 5.11 15.28 11.43
C LEU A 103 5.04 14.79 12.89
N TYR A 104 5.03 13.48 13.11
CA TYR A 104 5.06 12.88 14.44
C TYR A 104 6.34 13.20 15.20
N PHE A 105 7.48 13.22 14.54
CA PHE A 105 8.75 13.63 15.13
C PHE A 105 8.73 15.09 15.58
N LEU A 106 8.14 15.98 14.78
CA LEU A 106 8.04 17.41 15.10
C LEU A 106 7.02 17.68 16.21
N ARG A 107 5.90 16.97 16.19
CA ARG A 107 4.81 17.09 17.18
C ARG A 107 4.17 15.71 17.38
N PRO A 108 4.59 14.97 18.41
CA PRO A 108 3.99 13.68 18.74
C PRO A 108 2.49 13.82 19.03
N ASP A 109 1.66 13.12 18.24
CA ASP A 109 0.21 13.12 18.37
C ASP A 109 -0.32 11.72 18.05
N PRO A 110 -1.18 11.11 18.89
CA PRO A 110 -1.78 9.80 18.64
C PRO A 110 -2.54 9.72 17.31
N LEU A 111 -3.14 10.82 16.85
CA LEU A 111 -3.87 10.87 15.58
C LEU A 111 -2.94 10.69 14.37
N LEU A 112 -1.68 11.14 14.46
CA LEU A 112 -0.69 10.90 13.41
C LEU A 112 -0.31 9.42 13.32
N PHE A 113 -0.27 8.71 14.45
CA PHE A 113 -0.09 7.27 14.45
C PHE A 113 -1.30 6.54 13.88
N ALA A 114 -2.53 6.96 14.23
CA ALA A 114 -3.75 6.42 13.63
C ALA A 114 -3.78 6.64 12.11
N ALA A 115 -3.42 7.85 11.65
CA ALA A 115 -3.28 8.16 10.23
C ALA A 115 -2.26 7.26 9.53
N PHE A 116 -1.11 7.03 10.16
CA PHE A 116 -0.07 6.14 9.63
C PHE A 116 -0.58 4.70 9.50
N VAL A 117 -1.25 4.17 10.53
CA VAL A 117 -1.86 2.83 10.50
C VAL A 117 -2.88 2.74 9.38
N GLY A 118 -3.75 3.75 9.20
CA GLY A 118 -4.74 3.80 8.12
C GLY A 118 -4.09 3.86 6.73
N ALA A 119 -3.04 4.66 6.54
CA ALA A 119 -2.31 4.73 5.28
C ALA A 119 -1.63 3.38 4.95
N MET A 120 -0.94 2.75 5.92
CA MET A 120 -0.33 1.44 5.73
C MET A 120 -1.38 0.34 5.50
N ALA A 121 -2.52 0.42 6.19
CA ALA A 121 -3.64 -0.49 5.97
C ALA A 121 -4.21 -0.37 4.56
N THR A 122 -4.31 0.84 4.01
CA THR A 122 -4.78 1.08 2.64
C THR A 122 -3.89 0.41 1.61
N VAL A 123 -2.58 0.65 1.66
CA VAL A 123 -1.66 0.06 0.66
C VAL A 123 -1.57 -1.45 0.79
N ASN A 124 -1.73 -1.99 2.01
CA ASN A 124 -1.79 -3.43 2.21
C ASN A 124 -3.12 -4.02 1.73
N ALA A 125 -4.23 -3.37 2.03
CA ALA A 125 -5.57 -3.76 1.57
C ALA A 125 -5.66 -3.76 0.04
N ASP A 126 -5.16 -2.71 -0.61
CA ASP A 126 -5.15 -2.61 -2.07
C ASP A 126 -4.30 -3.73 -2.69
N THR A 127 -3.09 -3.97 -2.17
CA THR A 127 -2.26 -5.07 -2.67
C THR A 127 -2.94 -6.43 -2.48
N TRP A 128 -3.46 -6.72 -1.27
CA TRP A 128 -4.13 -8.01 -1.02
C TRP A 128 -5.39 -8.15 -1.86
N GLY A 129 -6.18 -7.07 -1.98
CA GLY A 129 -7.39 -7.02 -2.79
C GLY A 129 -7.11 -7.32 -4.26
N THR A 130 -6.07 -6.71 -4.82
CA THR A 130 -5.67 -6.91 -6.22
C THR A 130 -5.10 -8.31 -6.43
N GLU A 131 -4.14 -8.75 -5.60
CA GLU A 131 -3.43 -10.02 -5.78
C GLU A 131 -4.32 -11.25 -5.58
N VAL A 132 -5.30 -11.18 -4.69
CA VAL A 132 -6.27 -12.24 -4.44
C VAL A 132 -7.51 -12.08 -5.32
N GLY A 133 -7.91 -10.84 -5.60
CA GLY A 133 -9.08 -10.55 -6.41
C GLY A 133 -8.98 -11.06 -7.84
N VAL A 134 -7.80 -11.03 -8.44
CA VAL A 134 -7.56 -11.57 -9.80
C VAL A 134 -7.72 -13.10 -9.88
N LEU A 135 -7.64 -13.79 -8.75
CA LEU A 135 -7.87 -15.24 -8.63
C LEU A 135 -9.36 -15.58 -8.40
N SER A 136 -10.24 -14.58 -8.39
CA SER A 136 -11.67 -14.79 -8.17
C SER A 136 -12.28 -15.63 -9.30
N PRO A 137 -13.12 -16.65 -8.99
CA PRO A 137 -13.86 -17.39 -10.00
C PRO A 137 -14.98 -16.56 -10.66
N THR A 138 -15.36 -15.43 -10.05
CA THR A 138 -16.39 -14.53 -10.58
C THR A 138 -15.76 -13.35 -11.30
N MET A 139 -16.40 -12.90 -12.38
CA MET A 139 -15.97 -11.70 -13.11
C MET A 139 -16.01 -10.47 -12.19
N PRO A 140 -14.98 -9.60 -12.24
CA PRO A 140 -15.01 -8.32 -11.54
C PRO A 140 -16.16 -7.44 -12.02
N ARG A 141 -16.64 -6.59 -11.13
CA ARG A 141 -17.63 -5.56 -11.45
C ARG A 141 -17.05 -4.18 -11.25
N LEU A 142 -17.33 -3.28 -12.16
CA LEU A 142 -16.86 -1.90 -12.07
C LEU A 142 -17.47 -1.23 -10.83
N VAL A 143 -16.67 -0.63 -9.98
CA VAL A 143 -17.10 -0.05 -8.70
C VAL A 143 -18.14 1.07 -8.88
N THR A 144 -18.15 1.75 -10.05
CA THR A 144 -19.04 2.88 -10.34
C THR A 144 -20.47 2.49 -10.73
N ASN A 145 -20.67 1.36 -11.42
CA ASN A 145 -21.96 1.00 -11.99
C ASN A 145 -22.31 -0.50 -11.87
N GLY A 146 -21.43 -1.31 -11.27
CA GLY A 146 -21.64 -2.75 -11.07
C GLY A 146 -21.61 -3.60 -12.35
N GLN A 147 -21.26 -3.03 -13.51
CA GLN A 147 -21.18 -3.79 -14.76
C GLN A 147 -20.01 -4.78 -14.73
N PRO A 148 -20.17 -6.00 -15.25
CA PRO A 148 -19.08 -6.96 -15.35
C PRO A 148 -17.99 -6.44 -16.31
N VAL A 149 -16.75 -6.60 -15.92
CA VAL A 149 -15.57 -6.18 -16.71
C VAL A 149 -14.52 -7.29 -16.75
N PRO A 150 -13.63 -7.30 -17.75
CA PRO A 150 -12.55 -8.27 -17.81
C PRO A 150 -11.63 -8.19 -16.58
N VAL A 151 -11.11 -9.34 -16.14
CA VAL A 151 -10.12 -9.41 -15.03
C VAL A 151 -8.93 -8.49 -15.31
N GLY A 152 -8.48 -7.76 -14.29
CA GLY A 152 -7.40 -6.78 -14.37
C GLY A 152 -7.83 -5.42 -14.97
N THR A 153 -9.14 -5.15 -15.11
CA THR A 153 -9.64 -3.82 -15.46
C THR A 153 -9.53 -2.91 -14.23
N SER A 154 -8.89 -1.74 -14.41
CA SER A 154 -8.73 -0.74 -13.35
C SER A 154 -10.10 -0.27 -12.84
N GLY A 155 -10.31 -0.35 -11.52
CA GLY A 155 -11.60 -0.09 -10.87
C GLY A 155 -12.58 -1.26 -10.85
N GLY A 156 -12.18 -2.44 -11.34
CA GLY A 156 -12.95 -3.68 -11.22
C GLY A 156 -12.76 -4.34 -9.86
N VAL A 157 -13.84 -4.61 -9.12
CA VAL A 157 -13.84 -5.21 -7.79
C VAL A 157 -14.51 -6.58 -7.80
N THR A 158 -14.05 -7.50 -6.94
CA THR A 158 -14.69 -8.81 -6.70
C THR A 158 -14.95 -8.97 -5.22
N SER A 159 -15.95 -9.81 -4.85
CA SER A 159 -16.21 -10.11 -3.44
C SER A 159 -14.98 -10.73 -2.76
N LEU A 160 -14.25 -11.61 -3.44
CA LEU A 160 -13.02 -12.22 -2.94
C LEU A 160 -11.93 -11.17 -2.72
N GLY A 161 -11.74 -10.24 -3.68
CA GLY A 161 -10.80 -9.13 -3.55
C GLY A 161 -11.17 -8.18 -2.41
N THR A 162 -12.46 -7.86 -2.25
CA THR A 162 -12.94 -7.01 -1.14
C THR A 162 -12.69 -7.66 0.23
N LEU A 163 -12.94 -8.96 0.37
CA LEU A 163 -12.64 -9.69 1.61
C LEU A 163 -11.13 -9.73 1.89
N ALA A 164 -10.33 -9.94 0.85
CA ALA A 164 -8.87 -9.90 0.98
C ALA A 164 -8.37 -8.50 1.36
N ALA A 165 -8.95 -7.45 0.80
CA ALA A 165 -8.64 -6.06 1.15
C ALA A 165 -8.97 -5.78 2.63
N LEU A 166 -10.15 -6.19 3.11
CA LEU A 166 -10.51 -6.06 4.52
C LEU A 166 -9.52 -6.83 5.42
N ALA A 167 -9.20 -8.08 5.06
CA ALA A 167 -8.23 -8.90 5.78
C ALA A 167 -6.84 -8.25 5.79
N GLY A 168 -6.40 -7.65 4.68
CA GLY A 168 -5.14 -6.92 4.58
C GLY A 168 -5.09 -5.68 5.45
N GLY A 169 -6.18 -4.92 5.52
CA GLY A 169 -6.31 -3.78 6.44
C GLY A 169 -6.27 -4.23 7.91
N LEU A 170 -7.08 -5.22 8.27
CA LEU A 170 -7.12 -5.80 9.63
C LEU A 170 -5.78 -6.42 10.05
N PHE A 171 -5.03 -7.01 9.11
CA PHE A 171 -3.69 -7.52 9.37
C PHE A 171 -2.75 -6.41 9.86
N ILE A 172 -2.73 -5.26 9.21
CA ILE A 172 -1.92 -4.10 9.66
C ILE A 172 -2.40 -3.61 11.04
N GLY A 173 -3.71 -3.54 11.26
CA GLY A 173 -4.27 -3.17 12.57
C GLY A 173 -3.89 -4.15 13.67
N LEU A 174 -3.92 -5.46 13.39
CA LEU A 174 -3.51 -6.50 14.32
C LEU A 174 -2.02 -6.40 14.67
N VAL A 175 -1.16 -6.21 13.66
CA VAL A 175 0.28 -5.99 13.89
C VAL A 175 0.50 -4.74 14.73
N ALA A 176 -0.19 -3.63 14.43
CA ALA A 176 -0.10 -2.40 15.21
C ALA A 176 -0.52 -2.62 16.68
N PHE A 177 -1.65 -3.29 16.90
CA PHE A 177 -2.13 -3.65 18.24
C PHE A 177 -1.12 -4.50 19.00
N VAL A 178 -0.62 -5.59 18.40
CA VAL A 178 0.35 -6.49 19.05
C VAL A 178 1.65 -5.75 19.40
N LEU A 179 2.16 -4.92 18.50
CA LEU A 179 3.39 -4.16 18.77
C LEU A 179 3.19 -3.10 19.88
N ARG A 180 2.03 -2.47 19.92
CA ARG A 180 1.66 -1.54 21.02
C ARG A 180 1.51 -2.28 22.35
N LEU A 181 0.86 -3.44 22.34
CA LEU A 181 0.74 -4.30 23.50
C LEU A 181 2.11 -4.73 24.05
N VAL A 182 3.00 -5.22 23.20
CA VAL A 182 4.37 -5.60 23.58
C VAL A 182 5.12 -4.40 24.17
N LYS A 183 5.01 -3.23 23.57
CA LYS A 183 5.62 -2.00 24.10
C LYS A 183 5.08 -1.64 25.49
N SER A 184 3.76 -1.68 25.69
CA SER A 184 3.11 -1.36 26.96
C SER A 184 3.55 -2.34 28.05
N LEU A 185 3.51 -3.64 27.79
CA LEU A 185 3.96 -4.67 28.72
C LEU A 185 5.45 -4.49 29.11
N TRP A 186 6.30 -4.16 28.14
CA TRP A 186 7.73 -3.93 28.42
C TRP A 186 7.97 -2.68 29.27
N GLN A 187 7.22 -1.59 29.03
CA GLN A 187 7.46 -0.31 29.69
C GLN A 187 6.77 -0.18 31.04
N THR A 188 5.56 -0.71 31.18
CA THR A 188 4.70 -0.49 32.36
C THR A 188 4.28 -1.77 33.08
N GLY A 189 4.54 -2.94 32.49
CA GLY A 189 4.02 -4.22 32.98
C GLY A 189 2.50 -4.38 32.84
N GLN A 190 1.83 -3.39 32.25
CA GLN A 190 0.38 -3.35 32.09
C GLN A 190 0.00 -3.39 30.60
N TRP A 191 -1.16 -3.91 30.33
CA TRP A 191 -1.76 -3.91 29.00
C TRP A 191 -3.07 -3.12 29.04
N THR A 192 -3.43 -2.56 27.87
CA THR A 192 -4.70 -1.85 27.71
C THR A 192 -5.43 -2.35 26.47
N TRP A 193 -6.74 -2.47 26.59
CA TRP A 193 -7.61 -2.78 25.46
C TRP A 193 -7.86 -1.59 24.54
N ALA A 194 -7.48 -0.37 24.98
CA ALA A 194 -7.66 0.84 24.18
C ALA A 194 -7.03 0.75 22.80
N ASP A 195 -5.90 0.06 22.66
CA ASP A 195 -5.23 -0.12 21.36
C ASP A 195 -6.00 -1.07 20.39
N LEU A 196 -7.07 -1.76 20.82
CA LEU A 196 -7.94 -2.54 19.91
C LEU A 196 -8.63 -1.67 18.86
N TRP A 197 -8.84 -0.38 19.11
CA TRP A 197 -9.35 0.55 18.11
C TRP A 197 -8.49 0.62 16.85
N LEU A 198 -7.21 0.25 16.95
CA LEU A 198 -6.32 0.18 15.78
C LEU A 198 -6.80 -0.82 14.73
N LEU A 199 -7.49 -1.92 15.13
CA LEU A 199 -8.09 -2.83 14.16
C LEU A 199 -9.23 -2.15 13.39
N LEU A 200 -10.07 -1.39 14.11
CA LEU A 200 -11.16 -0.64 13.49
C LEU A 200 -10.62 0.44 12.53
N PHE A 201 -9.63 1.22 12.99
CA PHE A 201 -9.01 2.28 12.18
C PHE A 201 -8.34 1.72 10.93
N ALA A 202 -7.61 0.61 11.06
CA ALA A 202 -6.97 -0.07 9.95
C ALA A 202 -7.98 -0.75 9.01
N GLY A 203 -8.98 -1.45 9.57
CA GLY A 203 -10.01 -2.13 8.77
C GLY A 203 -10.83 -1.15 7.94
N LEU A 204 -11.40 -0.12 8.57
CA LEU A 204 -12.23 0.88 7.89
C LEU A 204 -11.41 1.82 7.01
N GLY A 205 -10.29 2.34 7.52
CA GLY A 205 -9.39 3.21 6.74
C GLY A 205 -8.80 2.49 5.55
N GLY A 206 -8.31 1.26 5.76
CA GLY A 206 -7.75 0.42 4.70
C GLY A 206 -8.75 0.09 3.61
N LEU A 207 -9.95 -0.35 4.00
CA LEU A 207 -11.02 -0.70 3.05
C LEU A 207 -11.51 0.54 2.27
N ALA A 208 -11.74 1.66 2.96
CA ALA A 208 -12.19 2.90 2.34
C ALA A 208 -11.14 3.45 1.35
N GLY A 209 -9.84 3.43 1.72
CA GLY A 209 -8.77 3.81 0.82
C GLY A 209 -8.67 2.91 -0.41
N CYS A 210 -8.80 1.59 -0.24
CA CYS A 210 -8.81 0.62 -1.35
C CYS A 210 -10.02 0.82 -2.27
N PHE A 211 -11.22 1.12 -1.74
CA PHE A 211 -12.36 1.48 -2.57
C PHE A 211 -12.18 2.81 -3.29
N PHE A 212 -11.54 3.78 -2.65
CA PHE A 212 -11.22 5.06 -3.28
C PHE A 212 -10.21 4.88 -4.42
N ASP A 213 -9.22 4.00 -4.26
CA ASP A 213 -8.31 3.57 -5.33
C ASP A 213 -9.07 3.01 -6.53
N SER A 214 -9.96 2.03 -6.29
CA SER A 214 -10.82 1.46 -7.32
C SER A 214 -11.71 2.52 -7.99
N LEU A 215 -12.20 3.51 -7.25
CA LEU A 215 -13.01 4.60 -7.79
C LEU A 215 -12.19 5.51 -8.71
N LEU A 216 -10.98 5.90 -8.30
CA LEU A 216 -10.06 6.66 -9.16
C LEU A 216 -9.66 5.85 -10.38
N GLY A 217 -9.38 4.55 -10.21
CA GLY A 217 -9.09 3.61 -11.26
C GLY A 217 -10.20 3.49 -12.29
N ALA A 218 -11.47 3.47 -11.85
CA ALA A 218 -12.63 3.40 -12.74
C ALA A 218 -12.92 4.71 -13.49
N THR A 219 -12.48 5.86 -12.94
CA THR A 219 -12.91 7.19 -13.42
C THR A 219 -11.80 7.99 -14.07
N VAL A 220 -10.82 8.45 -13.30
CA VAL A 220 -9.86 9.50 -13.69
C VAL A 220 -8.42 9.02 -13.92
N GLN A 221 -8.09 7.79 -13.53
CA GLN A 221 -6.77 7.19 -13.82
C GLN A 221 -6.51 7.13 -15.32
N GLY A 222 -5.28 7.48 -15.74
CA GLY A 222 -4.86 7.42 -17.14
C GLY A 222 -4.77 5.98 -17.64
N ILE A 223 -5.71 5.58 -18.50
CA ILE A 223 -5.73 4.28 -19.18
C ILE A 223 -5.45 4.48 -20.65
N TYR A 224 -4.56 3.65 -21.19
CA TYR A 224 -4.06 3.70 -22.55
C TYR A 224 -4.53 2.50 -23.35
N TYR A 225 -4.46 2.59 -24.66
CA TYR A 225 -4.80 1.54 -25.59
C TYR A 225 -3.66 1.29 -26.56
N CYS A 226 -3.26 0.03 -26.69
CA CYS A 226 -2.28 -0.41 -27.68
C CYS A 226 -3.01 -0.87 -28.95
N GLU A 227 -2.90 -0.09 -30.03
CA GLU A 227 -3.54 -0.41 -31.30
C GLU A 227 -2.96 -1.69 -31.94
N GLY A 228 -1.68 -1.98 -31.69
CA GLY A 228 -1.04 -3.18 -32.24
C GLY A 228 -1.49 -4.49 -31.59
N CYS A 229 -1.79 -4.47 -30.28
CA CYS A 229 -2.24 -5.64 -29.52
C CYS A 229 -3.73 -5.62 -29.25
N GLN A 230 -4.44 -4.52 -29.58
CA GLN A 230 -5.86 -4.30 -29.31
C GLN A 230 -6.24 -4.51 -27.83
N LYS A 231 -5.36 -4.03 -26.93
CA LYS A 231 -5.52 -4.20 -25.47
C LYS A 231 -5.40 -2.88 -24.72
N GLU A 232 -6.16 -2.76 -23.64
CA GLU A 232 -5.96 -1.70 -22.64
C GLU A 232 -4.76 -1.99 -21.76
N THR A 233 -4.07 -0.93 -21.35
CA THR A 233 -2.91 -0.97 -20.44
C THR A 233 -2.81 0.33 -19.65
N GLU A 234 -2.14 0.30 -18.51
CA GLU A 234 -1.79 1.48 -17.72
C GLU A 234 -0.46 2.14 -18.20
N SER A 235 0.23 1.54 -19.18
CA SER A 235 1.54 1.98 -19.65
C SER A 235 1.44 2.85 -20.90
N GLN A 236 2.25 3.91 -20.98
CA GLN A 236 2.41 4.74 -22.17
C GLN A 236 3.15 4.01 -23.31
N VAL A 237 3.97 3.01 -22.97
CA VAL A 237 4.59 2.09 -23.92
C VAL A 237 4.17 0.68 -23.53
N HIS A 238 3.48 -0.01 -24.43
CA HIS A 238 3.05 -1.39 -24.21
C HIS A 238 4.24 -2.35 -24.21
N ARG A 239 4.12 -3.51 -23.57
CA ARG A 239 5.19 -4.54 -23.53
C ARG A 239 5.65 -5.03 -24.90
N CYS A 240 4.86 -4.87 -25.94
CA CYS A 240 5.26 -5.14 -27.32
C CYS A 240 6.18 -4.06 -27.94
N GLY A 241 6.59 -3.05 -27.15
CA GLY A 241 7.47 -1.95 -27.57
C GLY A 241 6.76 -0.81 -28.31
N ARG A 242 5.45 -0.88 -28.56
CA ARG A 242 4.68 0.17 -29.26
C ARG A 242 4.20 1.22 -28.29
N GLU A 243 4.20 2.48 -28.75
CA GLU A 243 3.53 3.57 -28.06
C GLU A 243 2.01 3.33 -28.00
N THR A 244 1.39 3.79 -26.93
CA THR A 244 -0.04 3.65 -26.68
C THR A 244 -0.74 4.99 -26.75
N ARG A 245 -2.02 4.98 -27.04
CA ARG A 245 -2.85 6.18 -27.07
C ARG A 245 -3.66 6.27 -25.77
N LEU A 246 -3.70 7.46 -25.14
CA LEU A 246 -4.57 7.71 -24.00
C LEU A 246 -6.03 7.49 -24.42
N ARG A 247 -6.72 6.58 -23.74
CA ARG A 247 -8.12 6.25 -23.98
C ARG A 247 -9.04 7.00 -23.04
N ARG A 248 -8.68 7.10 -21.74
CA ARG A 248 -9.44 7.82 -20.71
C ARG A 248 -8.55 8.31 -19.59
N GLY A 249 -9.06 9.20 -18.78
CA GLY A 249 -8.41 9.72 -17.58
C GLY A 249 -7.34 10.77 -17.86
N TRP A 250 -6.60 11.10 -16.84
CA TRP A 250 -5.55 12.14 -16.89
C TRP A 250 -4.15 11.49 -17.01
N ARG A 251 -3.32 12.00 -17.92
CA ARG A 251 -1.97 11.43 -18.15
C ARG A 251 -1.08 11.38 -16.93
N TRP A 252 -1.19 12.36 -16.03
CA TRP A 252 -0.37 12.44 -14.83
C TRP A 252 -0.87 11.52 -13.71
N LEU A 253 -2.14 11.13 -13.74
CA LEU A 253 -2.75 10.28 -12.72
C LEU A 253 -2.56 8.80 -13.12
N ASN A 254 -1.34 8.33 -12.96
CA ASN A 254 -0.99 6.93 -13.13
C ASN A 254 -1.29 6.12 -11.85
N ASN A 255 -1.07 4.82 -11.87
CA ASN A 255 -1.33 3.94 -10.73
C ASN A 255 -0.55 4.34 -9.46
N ASP A 256 0.69 4.82 -9.59
CA ASP A 256 1.46 5.28 -8.43
C ASP A 256 0.81 6.51 -7.77
N ALA A 257 0.32 7.46 -8.56
CA ALA A 257 -0.37 8.64 -8.05
C ALA A 257 -1.72 8.27 -7.42
N VAL A 258 -2.45 7.31 -7.99
CA VAL A 258 -3.69 6.78 -7.41
C VAL A 258 -3.42 6.16 -6.05
N ASN A 259 -2.45 5.25 -5.93
CA ASN A 259 -2.06 4.63 -4.67
C ASN A 259 -1.64 5.66 -3.60
N PHE A 260 -0.87 6.68 -4.01
CA PHE A 260 -0.46 7.74 -3.10
C PHE A 260 -1.66 8.53 -2.54
N ILE A 261 -2.60 8.92 -3.41
CA ILE A 261 -3.81 9.66 -3.00
C ILE A 261 -4.71 8.76 -2.14
N SER A 262 -4.90 7.51 -2.53
CA SER A 262 -5.77 6.55 -1.82
C SER A 262 -5.26 6.24 -0.41
N SER A 263 -3.93 6.11 -0.25
CA SER A 263 -3.32 5.92 1.07
C SER A 263 -3.48 7.14 1.98
N ALA A 264 -3.47 8.36 1.42
CA ALA A 264 -3.81 9.56 2.18
C ALA A 264 -5.26 9.53 2.68
N VAL A 265 -6.20 9.15 1.82
CA VAL A 265 -7.63 9.06 2.17
C VAL A 265 -7.85 8.07 3.31
N GLY A 266 -7.26 6.87 3.24
CA GLY A 266 -7.37 5.90 4.33
C GLY A 266 -6.72 6.37 5.62
N GLY A 267 -5.60 7.08 5.53
CA GLY A 267 -4.95 7.72 6.68
C GLY A 267 -5.83 8.78 7.33
N VAL A 268 -6.45 9.66 6.53
CA VAL A 268 -7.39 10.68 7.03
C VAL A 268 -8.60 10.05 7.71
N ILE A 269 -9.19 9.01 7.11
CA ILE A 269 -10.34 8.30 7.71
C ILE A 269 -9.94 7.69 9.05
N ALA A 270 -8.79 7.04 9.16
CA ALA A 270 -8.29 6.47 10.40
C ALA A 270 -8.03 7.56 11.47
N ALA A 271 -7.48 8.71 11.07
CA ALA A 271 -7.29 9.85 12.00
C ALA A 271 -8.62 10.43 12.48
N LEU A 272 -9.62 10.56 11.60
CA LEU A 272 -10.96 11.04 11.97
C LEU A 272 -11.65 10.07 12.94
N LEU A 273 -11.56 8.77 12.70
CA LEU A 273 -12.05 7.76 13.64
C LEU A 273 -11.32 7.85 14.99
N GLY A 274 -9.99 8.04 14.95
CA GLY A 274 -9.21 8.27 16.17
C GLY A 274 -9.63 9.52 16.91
N TRP A 275 -9.89 10.62 16.22
CA TRP A 275 -10.39 11.87 16.83
C TRP A 275 -11.76 11.73 17.49
N LEU A 276 -12.62 10.85 16.95
CA LEU A 276 -13.95 10.60 17.53
C LEU A 276 -13.93 9.67 18.74
N ILE A 277 -12.90 8.84 18.89
CA ILE A 277 -12.87 7.71 19.84
C ILE A 277 -11.84 7.91 20.96
N LEU A 278 -10.69 8.52 20.65
CA LEU A 278 -9.58 8.77 21.56
C LEU A 278 -9.69 10.13 22.23
#